data_520e99f86b259f3dc561d096884bed5d
#
_entry.id   520e99f86b259f3dc561d096884bed5d
#
_cell.length_a   1.000
_cell.length_b   1.000
_cell.length_c   1.000
_cell.angle_alpha   90.00
_cell.angle_beta   90.00
_cell.angle_gamma   90.00
#
_symmetry.space_group_name_H-M   'P 1'
#
loop_
_entity.id
_entity.type
_entity.pdbx_description
1 polymer ?
#
loop_
_entity_poly.entity_id
_entity_poly.type
_entity_poly.pdbx_seq_one_letter_code
_entity_poly.pdbx_strand_id
1 'polypeptide(L)'
;MGLIGDFWCGISSRAEVWVHDKKEKIKDKAEEIKGAADYAWFCIKDTFSRKKYDEDDIEDQVDVDAALADFKEVIKGDITDVEKDCMDSVTALFSDLIEKTKDKFPDLVEIIENEQEKAQKELKGTIMKYVNEHLSKNDSKFLEVLKMNPGKAKEKALDSSAEQILTNAEKVFDSKLKKYAENVFEEFSYRLNTRIANQEEEMNKRIEELEKLQEEAEEDKIDVEALKEKCAPIMESAECMIQVLGMEM
;
A
#
# COMPACT_ATOMS: atom_id res chain seq x y z
N MET A 1 -18.85 3.11 21.77
CA MET A 1 -18.01 3.01 20.56
C MET A 1 -18.80 3.65 19.43
N GLY A 2 -18.45 4.87 19.11
CA GLY A 2 -19.28 5.69 18.22
C GLY A 2 -18.87 5.55 16.75
N LEU A 3 -19.50 6.31 15.86
CA LEU A 3 -19.34 6.39 14.40
C LEU A 3 -17.87 6.35 13.92
N ILE A 4 -16.93 6.85 14.71
CA ILE A 4 -15.49 6.78 14.43
C ILE A 4 -15.00 5.33 14.51
N GLY A 5 -15.45 4.57 15.48
CA GLY A 5 -15.11 3.14 15.61
C GLY A 5 -15.71 2.32 14.45
N ASP A 6 -16.95 2.60 14.06
CA ASP A 6 -17.63 1.87 12.98
C ASP A 6 -17.10 2.29 11.60
N PHE A 7 -16.79 3.59 11.40
CA PHE A 7 -16.10 4.09 10.21
C PHE A 7 -14.70 3.47 10.10
N TRP A 8 -14.01 3.35 11.22
CA TRP A 8 -12.69 2.79 11.34
C TRP A 8 -12.65 1.26 11.12
N CYS A 9 -13.54 0.52 11.76
CA CYS A 9 -13.74 -0.91 11.46
C CYS A 9 -14.13 -1.13 10.00
N GLY A 10 -14.93 -0.24 9.43
CA GLY A 10 -15.34 -0.29 8.02
C GLY A 10 -14.18 -0.05 7.05
N ILE A 11 -13.23 0.84 7.36
CA ILE A 11 -12.02 1.08 6.55
C ILE A 11 -11.01 -0.04 6.75
N SER A 12 -10.73 -0.44 7.99
CA SER A 12 -9.77 -1.50 8.32
C SER A 12 -10.18 -2.85 7.74
N SER A 13 -11.43 -3.28 7.96
CA SER A 13 -11.93 -4.53 7.40
C SER A 13 -12.03 -4.51 5.88
N ARG A 14 -12.33 -3.35 5.27
CA ARG A 14 -12.35 -3.20 3.81
C ARG A 14 -10.96 -3.16 3.20
N ALA A 15 -9.98 -2.54 3.88
CA ALA A 15 -8.60 -2.61 3.46
C ALA A 15 -8.05 -4.05 3.52
N GLU A 16 -8.38 -4.80 4.58
CA GLU A 16 -8.01 -6.22 4.70
C GLU A 16 -8.72 -7.08 3.64
N VAL A 17 -10.02 -6.91 3.45
CA VAL A 17 -10.79 -7.60 2.41
C VAL A 17 -10.29 -7.21 1.02
N TRP A 18 -10.01 -5.93 0.79
CA TRP A 18 -9.47 -5.44 -0.47
C TRP A 18 -8.07 -6.02 -0.74
N VAL A 19 -7.17 -6.01 0.25
CA VAL A 19 -5.85 -6.64 0.14
C VAL A 19 -5.99 -8.13 -0.15
N HIS A 20 -6.95 -8.82 0.48
CA HIS A 20 -7.23 -10.23 0.24
C HIS A 20 -7.78 -10.48 -1.18
N ASP A 21 -8.80 -9.75 -1.63
CA ASP A 21 -9.39 -9.86 -2.98
C ASP A 21 -8.39 -9.55 -4.09
N LYS A 22 -7.53 -8.55 -3.84
CA LYS A 22 -6.49 -8.17 -4.80
C LYS A 22 -5.33 -9.14 -4.80
N LYS A 23 -5.01 -9.74 -3.66
CA LYS A 23 -4.02 -10.80 -3.56
C LYS A 23 -4.42 -12.04 -4.39
N GLU A 24 -5.69 -12.41 -4.42
CA GLU A 24 -6.17 -13.47 -5.31
C GLU A 24 -6.05 -13.08 -6.79
N LYS A 25 -6.49 -11.87 -7.17
CA LYS A 25 -6.34 -11.37 -8.54
C LYS A 25 -4.89 -11.23 -8.98
N ILE A 26 -4.01 -10.76 -8.10
CA ILE A 26 -2.56 -10.69 -8.35
C ILE A 26 -2.00 -12.09 -8.52
N LYS A 27 -2.48 -13.06 -7.74
CA LYS A 27 -2.07 -14.46 -7.85
C LYS A 27 -2.53 -15.10 -9.17
N ASP A 28 -3.76 -14.85 -9.60
CA ASP A 28 -4.28 -15.33 -10.88
C ASP A 28 -3.48 -14.74 -12.06
N LYS A 29 -3.17 -13.44 -11.99
CA LYS A 29 -2.32 -12.76 -12.97
C LYS A 29 -0.87 -13.23 -12.93
N ALA A 30 -0.34 -13.53 -11.75
CA ALA A 30 0.98 -14.12 -11.59
C ALA A 30 1.07 -15.53 -12.23
N GLU A 31 -0.03 -16.31 -12.21
CA GLU A 31 -0.11 -17.58 -12.93
C GLU A 31 -0.12 -17.38 -14.46
N GLU A 32 -0.74 -16.32 -14.99
CA GLU A 32 -0.67 -15.95 -16.41
C GLU A 32 0.77 -15.55 -16.81
N ILE A 33 1.44 -14.69 -16.01
CA ILE A 33 2.87 -14.36 -16.22
C ILE A 33 3.71 -15.63 -16.18
N LYS A 34 3.44 -16.51 -15.24
CA LYS A 34 4.17 -17.77 -15.11
C LYS A 34 4.03 -18.62 -16.38
N GLY A 35 2.85 -18.70 -16.98
CA GLY A 35 2.64 -19.42 -18.22
C GLY A 35 3.42 -18.85 -19.40
N ALA A 36 3.43 -17.53 -19.59
CA ALA A 36 4.21 -16.87 -20.64
C ALA A 36 5.72 -16.95 -20.35
N ALA A 37 6.10 -16.75 -19.08
CA ALA A 37 7.48 -16.90 -18.63
C ALA A 37 7.98 -18.33 -18.76
N ASP A 38 7.17 -19.34 -18.50
CA ASP A 38 7.54 -20.76 -18.66
C ASP A 38 7.86 -21.08 -20.12
N TYR A 39 7.07 -20.55 -21.06
CA TYR A 39 7.35 -20.76 -22.49
C TYR A 39 8.63 -20.04 -22.92
N ALA A 40 8.77 -18.76 -22.59
CA ALA A 40 9.98 -18.00 -22.90
C ALA A 40 11.21 -18.61 -22.22
N TRP A 41 11.07 -19.04 -20.97
CA TRP A 41 12.11 -19.72 -20.22
C TRP A 41 12.51 -21.05 -20.86
N PHE A 42 11.53 -21.83 -21.30
CA PHE A 42 11.80 -23.07 -22.02
C PHE A 42 12.69 -22.84 -23.26
N CYS A 43 12.43 -21.77 -24.02
CA CYS A 43 13.20 -21.43 -25.21
C CYS A 43 14.67 -21.10 -24.93
N ILE A 44 14.96 -20.40 -23.82
CA ILE A 44 16.33 -19.98 -23.48
C ILE A 44 17.07 -20.95 -22.55
N LYS A 45 16.33 -21.74 -21.77
CA LYS A 45 16.91 -22.72 -20.84
C LYS A 45 17.81 -23.73 -21.54
N ASP A 46 17.44 -24.10 -22.76
CA ASP A 46 18.22 -25.02 -23.57
C ASP A 46 19.64 -24.46 -23.86
N THR A 47 19.74 -23.15 -24.11
CA THR A 47 21.04 -22.46 -24.26
C THR A 47 21.88 -22.55 -23.00
N PHE A 48 21.28 -22.29 -21.83
CA PHE A 48 22.01 -22.30 -20.56
C PHE A 48 22.34 -23.69 -20.04
N SER A 49 21.52 -24.70 -20.39
CA SER A 49 21.70 -26.07 -19.87
C SER A 49 22.78 -26.88 -20.59
N ARG A 50 23.13 -26.49 -21.83
CA ARG A 50 24.04 -27.28 -22.70
C ARG A 50 25.52 -27.11 -22.39
N LYS A 51 25.92 -25.95 -21.84
CA LYS A 51 27.32 -25.68 -21.51
C LYS A 51 27.47 -25.09 -20.11
N LYS A 52 28.67 -25.22 -19.58
CA LYS A 52 29.08 -24.53 -18.37
C LYS A 52 29.45 -23.10 -18.75
N TYR A 53 28.89 -22.11 -18.08
CA TYR A 53 29.24 -20.73 -18.29
C TYR A 53 30.67 -20.45 -17.80
N ASP A 54 31.47 -19.84 -18.64
CA ASP A 54 32.80 -19.34 -18.30
C ASP A 54 32.80 -17.80 -18.34
N GLU A 55 33.08 -17.18 -17.20
CA GLU A 55 33.07 -15.72 -17.10
C GLU A 55 34.28 -15.05 -17.77
N ASP A 56 35.31 -15.81 -18.10
CA ASP A 56 36.47 -15.31 -18.85
C ASP A 56 36.27 -15.44 -20.37
N ASP A 57 35.24 -16.20 -20.80
CA ASP A 57 34.90 -16.35 -22.21
C ASP A 57 33.92 -15.27 -22.66
N ILE A 58 34.37 -14.43 -23.59
CA ILE A 58 33.57 -13.32 -24.12
C ILE A 58 32.32 -13.81 -24.90
N GLU A 59 32.42 -14.93 -25.61
CA GLU A 59 31.33 -15.51 -26.36
C GLU A 59 30.23 -16.00 -25.41
N ASP A 60 30.61 -16.69 -24.32
CA ASP A 60 29.68 -17.10 -23.26
C ASP A 60 28.97 -15.91 -22.59
N GLN A 61 29.71 -14.82 -22.36
CA GLN A 61 29.12 -13.62 -21.78
C GLN A 61 28.08 -12.99 -22.72
N VAL A 62 28.37 -12.90 -24.00
CA VAL A 62 27.46 -12.32 -25.03
C VAL A 62 26.22 -13.21 -25.19
N ASP A 63 26.39 -14.52 -25.26
CA ASP A 63 25.28 -15.47 -25.43
C ASP A 63 24.32 -15.42 -24.24
N VAL A 64 24.85 -15.36 -23.01
CA VAL A 64 24.03 -15.28 -21.79
C VAL A 64 23.30 -13.95 -21.71
N ASP A 65 23.98 -12.83 -22.00
CA ASP A 65 23.35 -11.52 -22.00
C ASP A 65 22.23 -11.41 -23.04
N ALA A 66 22.45 -11.93 -24.24
CA ALA A 66 21.44 -11.95 -25.31
C ALA A 66 20.22 -12.78 -24.92
N ALA A 67 20.43 -14.01 -24.43
CA ALA A 67 19.34 -14.88 -24.02
C ALA A 67 18.54 -14.29 -22.82
N LEU A 68 19.21 -13.67 -21.85
CA LEU A 68 18.54 -12.98 -20.75
C LEU A 68 17.77 -11.75 -21.21
N ALA A 69 18.29 -11.01 -22.18
CA ALA A 69 17.60 -9.85 -22.76
C ALA A 69 16.34 -10.28 -23.52
N ASP A 70 16.41 -11.33 -24.32
CA ASP A 70 15.27 -11.89 -25.05
C ASP A 70 14.18 -12.36 -24.09
N PHE A 71 14.54 -13.07 -23.04
CA PHE A 71 13.59 -13.52 -22.03
C PHE A 71 12.89 -12.31 -21.36
N LYS A 72 13.67 -11.33 -20.91
CA LYS A 72 13.14 -10.13 -20.25
C LYS A 72 12.21 -9.34 -21.14
N GLU A 73 12.49 -9.25 -22.43
CA GLU A 73 11.62 -8.55 -23.39
C GLU A 73 10.29 -9.30 -23.59
N VAL A 74 10.31 -10.63 -23.62
CA VAL A 74 9.08 -11.45 -23.73
C VAL A 74 8.18 -11.26 -22.50
N ILE A 75 8.72 -11.34 -21.28
CA ILE A 75 7.91 -11.23 -20.05
C ILE A 75 7.53 -9.79 -19.69
N LYS A 76 8.18 -8.79 -20.29
CA LYS A 76 8.00 -7.38 -19.96
C LYS A 76 6.57 -6.90 -20.19
N GLY A 77 5.93 -7.37 -21.27
CA GLY A 77 4.53 -7.05 -21.57
C GLY A 77 3.61 -7.50 -20.46
N ASP A 78 3.70 -8.77 -20.10
CA ASP A 78 2.85 -9.38 -19.07
C ASP A 78 3.08 -8.77 -17.69
N ILE A 79 4.35 -8.52 -17.31
CA ILE A 79 4.69 -7.84 -16.07
C ILE A 79 4.12 -6.41 -16.06
N THR A 80 4.22 -5.68 -17.17
CA THR A 80 3.69 -4.32 -17.27
C THR A 80 2.17 -4.29 -17.12
N ASP A 81 1.47 -5.24 -17.68
CA ASP A 81 0.01 -5.36 -17.58
C ASP A 81 -0.41 -5.68 -16.14
N VAL A 82 0.30 -6.60 -15.47
CA VAL A 82 0.04 -6.90 -14.04
C VAL A 82 0.33 -5.68 -13.14
N GLU A 83 1.46 -5.03 -13.34
CA GLU A 83 1.77 -3.81 -12.58
C GLU A 83 0.71 -2.73 -12.81
N LYS A 84 0.21 -2.57 -14.03
CA LYS A 84 -0.87 -1.63 -14.36
C LYS A 84 -2.17 -1.99 -13.64
N ASP A 85 -2.61 -3.24 -13.72
CA ASP A 85 -3.83 -3.69 -13.03
C ASP A 85 -3.74 -3.48 -11.50
N CYS A 86 -2.55 -3.72 -10.93
CA CYS A 86 -2.29 -3.43 -9.53
C CYS A 86 -2.36 -1.92 -9.23
N MET A 87 -1.79 -1.09 -10.10
CA MET A 87 -1.81 0.37 -9.96
C MET A 87 -3.22 0.95 -10.09
N ASP A 88 -4.02 0.45 -11.03
CA ASP A 88 -5.42 0.82 -11.18
C ASP A 88 -6.22 0.47 -9.92
N SER A 89 -5.90 -0.65 -9.31
CA SER A 89 -6.50 -1.10 -8.05
C SER A 89 -6.11 -0.22 -6.86
N VAL A 90 -4.84 0.17 -6.77
CA VAL A 90 -4.33 1.12 -5.77
C VAL A 90 -5.04 2.47 -5.94
N THR A 91 -5.12 2.96 -7.17
CA THR A 91 -5.81 4.22 -7.50
C THR A 91 -7.28 4.17 -7.07
N ALA A 92 -7.99 3.08 -7.35
CA ALA A 92 -9.38 2.90 -6.95
C ALA A 92 -9.56 2.91 -5.42
N LEU A 93 -8.64 2.28 -4.67
CA LEU A 93 -8.65 2.31 -3.21
C LEU A 93 -8.51 3.74 -2.67
N PHE A 94 -7.52 4.47 -3.13
CA PHE A 94 -7.29 5.85 -2.68
C PHE A 94 -8.47 6.77 -3.06
N SER A 95 -9.04 6.59 -4.26
CA SER A 95 -10.21 7.34 -4.69
C SER A 95 -11.44 7.07 -3.80
N ASP A 96 -11.68 5.82 -3.41
CA ASP A 96 -12.76 5.47 -2.47
C ASP A 96 -12.52 6.08 -1.08
N LEU A 97 -11.27 6.12 -0.61
CA LEU A 97 -10.90 6.80 0.64
C LEU A 97 -11.15 8.30 0.57
N ILE A 98 -10.74 8.97 -0.50
CA ILE A 98 -10.97 10.39 -0.72
C ILE A 98 -12.47 10.68 -0.72
N GLU A 99 -13.26 9.91 -1.48
CA GLU A 99 -14.70 10.10 -1.60
C GLU A 99 -15.40 10.02 -0.23
N LYS A 100 -15.00 9.09 0.63
CA LYS A 100 -15.56 8.92 1.98
C LYS A 100 -15.08 9.95 2.99
N THR A 101 -13.94 10.57 2.72
CA THR A 101 -13.26 11.47 3.67
C THR A 101 -13.56 12.93 3.40
N LYS A 102 -13.75 13.32 2.12
CA LYS A 102 -13.82 14.71 1.68
C LYS A 102 -14.86 15.56 2.40
N ASP A 103 -16.03 15.01 2.73
CA ASP A 103 -17.13 15.75 3.35
C ASP A 103 -16.93 15.92 4.87
N LYS A 104 -16.27 14.96 5.53
CA LYS A 104 -16.10 14.95 6.98
C LYS A 104 -14.72 15.46 7.43
N PHE A 105 -13.71 15.20 6.65
CA PHE A 105 -12.30 15.47 6.97
C PHE A 105 -11.55 16.00 5.74
N PRO A 106 -11.91 17.18 5.20
CA PRO A 106 -11.31 17.71 3.97
C PRO A 106 -9.80 17.94 4.08
N ASP A 107 -9.29 18.20 5.28
CA ASP A 107 -7.88 18.35 5.59
C ASP A 107 -7.05 17.05 5.43
N LEU A 108 -7.71 15.90 5.42
CA LEU A 108 -7.06 14.60 5.19
C LEU A 108 -6.97 14.23 3.70
N VAL A 109 -7.74 14.86 2.83
CA VAL A 109 -7.77 14.56 1.39
C VAL A 109 -6.39 14.77 0.77
N GLU A 110 -5.75 15.91 1.03
CA GLU A 110 -4.41 16.22 0.52
C GLU A 110 -3.36 15.16 0.92
N ILE A 111 -3.49 14.62 2.13
CA ILE A 111 -2.57 13.58 2.62
C ILE A 111 -2.78 12.28 1.87
N ILE A 112 -4.05 11.89 1.66
CA ILE A 112 -4.39 10.68 0.92
C ILE A 112 -3.90 10.79 -0.53
N GLU A 113 -4.08 11.94 -1.17
CA GLU A 113 -3.59 12.22 -2.52
C GLU A 113 -2.06 12.14 -2.61
N ASN A 114 -1.34 12.73 -1.65
CA ASN A 114 0.11 12.68 -1.59
C ASN A 114 0.63 11.25 -1.42
N GLU A 115 0.01 10.43 -0.56
CA GLU A 115 0.40 9.03 -0.40
C GLU A 115 0.04 8.19 -1.63
N GLN A 116 -1.07 8.50 -2.31
CA GLN A 116 -1.41 7.88 -3.60
C GLN A 116 -0.32 8.13 -4.65
N GLU A 117 0.12 9.37 -4.80
CA GLU A 117 1.18 9.72 -5.76
C GLU A 117 2.50 9.00 -5.44
N LYS A 118 2.88 8.95 -4.16
CA LYS A 118 4.07 8.21 -3.71
C LYS A 118 3.94 6.71 -4.03
N ALA A 119 2.81 6.10 -3.68
CA ALA A 119 2.55 4.69 -3.96
C ALA A 119 2.64 4.40 -5.45
N GLN A 120 1.99 5.20 -6.29
CA GLN A 120 2.04 5.05 -7.75
C GLN A 120 3.47 5.15 -8.29
N LYS A 121 4.25 6.09 -7.79
CA LYS A 121 5.64 6.31 -8.26
C LYS A 121 6.58 5.17 -7.86
N GLU A 122 6.44 4.65 -6.64
CA GLU A 122 7.37 3.66 -6.10
C GLU A 122 7.02 2.21 -6.44
N LEU A 123 5.74 1.93 -6.75
CA LEU A 123 5.31 0.60 -7.16
C LEU A 123 5.60 0.32 -8.63
N LYS A 124 5.52 1.36 -9.47
CA LYS A 124 5.74 1.23 -10.91
C LYS A 124 7.13 0.67 -11.24
N GLY A 125 7.16 -0.38 -12.01
CA GLY A 125 8.40 -1.04 -12.45
C GLY A 125 9.10 -1.85 -11.36
N THR A 126 8.49 -2.05 -10.18
CA THR A 126 9.12 -2.77 -9.07
C THR A 126 9.40 -4.24 -9.40
N ILE A 127 8.44 -4.92 -10.05
CA ILE A 127 8.58 -6.34 -10.42
C ILE A 127 9.69 -6.47 -11.45
N MET A 128 9.61 -5.69 -12.52
CA MET A 128 10.60 -5.74 -13.60
C MET A 128 12.00 -5.35 -13.13
N LYS A 129 12.10 -4.38 -12.21
CA LYS A 129 13.37 -3.99 -11.59
C LYS A 129 14.00 -5.16 -10.84
N TYR A 130 13.22 -5.84 -10.02
CA TYR A 130 13.68 -7.01 -9.26
C TYR A 130 14.14 -8.14 -10.18
N VAL A 131 13.37 -8.43 -11.22
CA VAL A 131 13.75 -9.44 -12.24
C VAL A 131 15.06 -9.05 -12.93
N ASN A 132 15.22 -7.78 -13.31
CA ASN A 132 16.44 -7.32 -13.96
C ASN A 132 17.69 -7.43 -13.07
N GLU A 133 17.54 -7.20 -11.78
CA GLU A 133 18.63 -7.28 -10.81
C GLU A 133 19.05 -8.74 -10.55
N HIS A 134 18.09 -9.64 -10.39
CA HIS A 134 18.35 -11.00 -9.94
C HIS A 134 18.44 -12.04 -11.06
N LEU A 135 17.76 -11.83 -12.18
CA LEU A 135 17.94 -12.63 -13.39
C LEU A 135 19.08 -12.02 -14.22
N SER A 136 20.29 -12.12 -13.70
CA SER A 136 21.47 -11.46 -14.22
C SER A 136 22.73 -12.25 -13.89
N LYS A 137 23.71 -12.25 -14.79
CA LYS A 137 25.06 -12.79 -14.51
C LYS A 137 25.77 -12.08 -13.33
N ASN A 138 25.30 -10.90 -12.95
CA ASN A 138 25.82 -10.14 -11.80
C ASN A 138 25.20 -10.57 -10.46
N ASP A 139 24.10 -11.32 -10.48
CA ASP A 139 23.54 -11.94 -9.27
C ASP A 139 24.34 -13.20 -8.92
N SER A 140 24.91 -13.24 -7.73
CA SER A 140 25.81 -14.33 -7.32
C SER A 140 25.13 -15.69 -7.31
N LYS A 141 23.85 -15.77 -6.94
CA LYS A 141 23.10 -17.02 -6.89
C LYS A 141 22.78 -17.53 -8.27
N PHE A 142 22.34 -16.62 -9.16
CA PHE A 142 22.06 -16.99 -10.54
C PHE A 142 23.35 -17.37 -11.28
N LEU A 143 24.44 -16.64 -11.04
CA LEU A 143 25.76 -16.95 -11.59
C LEU A 143 26.27 -18.35 -11.17
N GLU A 144 26.07 -18.74 -9.91
CA GLU A 144 26.39 -20.09 -9.44
C GLU A 144 25.66 -21.17 -10.25
N VAL A 145 24.37 -20.94 -10.56
CA VAL A 145 23.59 -21.86 -11.40
C VAL A 145 24.13 -21.90 -12.83
N LEU A 146 24.48 -20.75 -13.43
CA LEU A 146 25.08 -20.69 -14.75
C LEU A 146 26.40 -21.48 -14.83
N LYS A 147 27.23 -21.44 -13.78
CA LYS A 147 28.51 -22.14 -13.66
C LYS A 147 28.39 -23.64 -13.39
N MET A 148 27.19 -24.18 -13.15
CA MET A 148 26.99 -25.61 -12.97
C MET A 148 27.34 -26.39 -14.25
N ASN A 149 27.78 -27.63 -14.08
CA ASN A 149 28.00 -28.53 -15.22
C ASN A 149 26.69 -28.85 -15.94
N PRO A 150 26.75 -29.01 -17.28
CA PRO A 150 25.58 -29.36 -18.08
C PRO A 150 24.85 -30.59 -17.57
N GLY A 151 23.54 -30.61 -17.67
CA GLY A 151 22.71 -31.76 -17.35
C GLY A 151 21.48 -31.44 -16.51
N LYS A 152 20.72 -32.50 -16.15
CA LYS A 152 19.43 -32.40 -15.48
C LYS A 152 19.46 -31.60 -14.14
N ALA A 153 20.59 -31.64 -13.43
CA ALA A 153 20.75 -30.89 -12.20
C ALA A 153 20.77 -29.38 -12.45
N LYS A 154 21.50 -28.97 -13.47
CA LYS A 154 21.53 -27.55 -13.92
C LYS A 154 20.18 -27.09 -14.45
N GLU A 155 19.49 -27.91 -15.23
CA GLU A 155 18.13 -27.60 -15.72
C GLU A 155 17.16 -27.31 -14.58
N LYS A 156 17.14 -28.19 -13.57
CA LYS A 156 16.31 -28.01 -12.38
C LYS A 156 16.69 -26.78 -11.57
N ALA A 157 17.98 -26.50 -11.44
CA ALA A 157 18.46 -25.33 -10.71
C ALA A 157 18.07 -24.03 -11.43
N LEU A 158 18.15 -24.01 -12.77
CA LEU A 158 17.69 -22.90 -13.61
C LEU A 158 16.19 -22.64 -13.43
N ASP A 159 15.35 -23.69 -13.54
CA ASP A 159 13.89 -23.58 -13.34
C ASP A 159 13.56 -23.05 -11.95
N SER A 160 14.16 -23.65 -10.92
CA SER A 160 13.95 -23.21 -9.53
C SER A 160 14.40 -21.78 -9.29
N SER A 161 15.51 -21.36 -9.92
CA SER A 161 16.02 -19.99 -9.77
C SER A 161 15.08 -18.96 -10.43
N ALA A 162 14.62 -19.22 -11.65
CA ALA A 162 13.67 -18.35 -12.33
C ALA A 162 12.34 -18.23 -11.57
N GLU A 163 11.79 -19.35 -11.11
CA GLU A 163 10.56 -19.36 -10.31
C GLU A 163 10.72 -18.59 -8.98
N GLN A 164 11.86 -18.76 -8.29
CA GLN A 164 12.14 -18.02 -7.07
C GLN A 164 12.29 -16.52 -7.30
N ILE A 165 12.93 -16.10 -8.38
CA ILE A 165 13.10 -14.69 -8.73
C ILE A 165 11.73 -14.05 -8.98
N LEU A 166 10.87 -14.66 -9.78
CA LEU A 166 9.52 -14.17 -10.04
C LEU A 166 8.67 -14.09 -8.76
N THR A 167 8.64 -15.18 -7.99
CA THR A 167 7.91 -15.22 -6.70
C THR A 167 8.42 -14.18 -5.71
N ASN A 168 9.71 -13.92 -5.66
CA ASN A 168 10.27 -12.90 -4.76
C ASN A 168 9.98 -11.48 -5.27
N ALA A 169 9.95 -11.26 -6.59
CA ALA A 169 9.54 -9.98 -7.17
C ALA A 169 8.10 -9.62 -6.78
N GLU A 170 7.18 -10.58 -6.84
CA GLU A 170 5.80 -10.43 -6.36
C GLU A 170 5.75 -10.10 -4.87
N LYS A 171 6.50 -10.82 -4.03
CA LYS A 171 6.56 -10.54 -2.58
C LYS A 171 7.09 -9.14 -2.27
N VAL A 172 8.07 -8.65 -3.02
CA VAL A 172 8.60 -7.30 -2.85
C VAL A 172 7.55 -6.27 -3.23
N PHE A 173 6.81 -6.49 -4.31
CA PHE A 173 5.69 -5.63 -4.69
C PHE A 173 4.59 -5.61 -3.62
N ASP A 174 4.15 -6.77 -3.18
CA ASP A 174 3.15 -6.97 -2.10
C ASP A 174 3.56 -6.27 -0.80
N SER A 175 4.82 -6.43 -0.38
CA SER A 175 5.36 -5.78 0.81
C SER A 175 5.34 -4.26 0.72
N LYS A 176 5.68 -3.70 -0.45
CA LYS A 176 5.61 -2.27 -0.68
C LYS A 176 4.17 -1.77 -0.64
N LEU A 177 3.26 -2.45 -1.34
CA LEU A 177 1.83 -2.12 -1.36
C LEU A 177 1.26 -2.09 0.06
N LYS A 178 1.54 -3.12 0.84
CA LYS A 178 1.12 -3.23 2.23
C LYS A 178 1.65 -2.07 3.07
N LYS A 179 2.93 -1.74 2.93
CA LYS A 179 3.54 -0.61 3.64
C LYS A 179 2.85 0.71 3.33
N TYR A 180 2.48 0.98 2.06
CA TYR A 180 1.75 2.20 1.71
C TYR A 180 0.36 2.24 2.32
N ALA A 181 -0.37 1.11 2.29
CA ALA A 181 -1.66 1.01 2.96
C ALA A 181 -1.54 1.28 4.46
N GLU A 182 -0.53 0.70 5.12
CA GLU A 182 -0.23 0.92 6.54
C GLU A 182 0.12 2.39 6.84
N ASN A 183 0.97 3.03 6.03
CA ASN A 183 1.35 4.43 6.23
C ASN A 183 0.14 5.37 6.16
N VAL A 184 -0.73 5.20 5.16
CA VAL A 184 -1.97 5.99 5.04
C VAL A 184 -2.84 5.80 6.28
N PHE A 185 -2.93 4.56 6.73
CA PHE A 185 -3.73 4.19 7.86
C PHE A 185 -3.21 4.78 9.17
N GLU A 186 -1.90 4.76 9.40
CA GLU A 186 -1.26 5.33 10.58
C GLU A 186 -1.38 6.86 10.62
N GLU A 187 -1.15 7.53 9.49
CA GLU A 187 -1.27 8.99 9.41
C GLU A 187 -2.71 9.45 9.62
N PHE A 188 -3.67 8.72 9.03
CA PHE A 188 -5.09 8.97 9.24
C PHE A 188 -5.48 8.80 10.71
N SER A 189 -5.05 7.71 11.35
CA SER A 189 -5.28 7.45 12.77
C SER A 189 -4.72 8.54 13.65
N TYR A 190 -3.49 8.94 13.39
CA TYR A 190 -2.81 9.96 14.17
C TYR A 190 -3.57 11.29 14.13
N ARG A 191 -3.95 11.73 12.93
CA ARG A 191 -4.67 13.01 12.78
C ARG A 191 -6.07 12.99 13.37
N LEU A 192 -6.78 11.88 13.19
CA LEU A 192 -8.09 11.70 13.78
C LEU A 192 -8.03 11.75 15.31
N ASN A 193 -7.09 11.00 15.92
CA ASN A 193 -6.89 11.00 17.36
C ASN A 193 -6.48 12.39 17.89
N THR A 194 -5.61 13.10 17.15
CA THR A 194 -5.21 14.46 17.52
C THR A 194 -6.41 15.41 17.50
N ARG A 195 -7.28 15.29 16.50
CA ARG A 195 -8.49 16.12 16.40
C ARG A 195 -9.48 15.83 17.53
N ILE A 196 -9.67 14.56 17.86
CA ILE A 196 -10.51 14.15 19.00
C ILE A 196 -9.95 14.74 20.30
N ALA A 197 -8.65 14.58 20.55
CA ALA A 197 -8.03 15.11 21.78
C ALA A 197 -8.16 16.63 21.88
N ASN A 198 -7.98 17.37 20.79
CA ASN A 198 -8.15 18.80 20.76
C ASN A 198 -9.62 19.21 21.04
N GLN A 199 -10.59 18.48 20.51
CA GLN A 199 -12.01 18.75 20.77
C GLN A 199 -12.40 18.41 22.20
N GLU A 200 -11.87 17.32 22.77
CA GLU A 200 -12.06 16.97 24.20
C GLU A 200 -11.49 18.06 25.11
N GLU A 201 -10.29 18.56 24.83
CA GLU A 201 -9.68 19.67 25.59
C GLU A 201 -10.52 20.94 25.52
N GLU A 202 -11.00 21.30 24.33
CA GLU A 202 -11.87 22.47 24.16
C GLU A 202 -13.20 22.31 24.89
N MET A 203 -13.80 21.12 24.86
CA MET A 203 -15.02 20.84 25.59
C MET A 203 -14.82 20.93 27.10
N ASN A 204 -13.72 20.38 27.63
CA ASN A 204 -13.40 20.45 29.05
C ASN A 204 -13.25 21.92 29.52
N LYS A 205 -12.56 22.75 28.74
CA LYS A 205 -12.47 24.20 29.02
C LYS A 205 -13.84 24.87 29.10
N ARG A 206 -14.74 24.49 28.19
CA ARG A 206 -16.11 25.05 28.17
C ARG A 206 -16.95 24.54 29.32
N ILE A 207 -16.76 23.30 29.75
CA ILE A 207 -17.41 22.77 30.98
C ILE A 207 -16.93 23.54 32.20
N GLU A 208 -15.62 23.77 32.38
CA GLU A 208 -15.07 24.59 33.45
C GLU A 208 -15.62 26.02 33.48
N GLU A 209 -15.81 26.62 32.28
CA GLU A 209 -16.43 27.93 32.14
C GLU A 209 -17.90 27.90 32.58
N LEU A 210 -18.65 26.85 32.23
CA LEU A 210 -20.03 26.66 32.67
C LEU A 210 -20.15 26.49 34.17
N GLU A 211 -19.29 25.68 34.78
CA GLU A 211 -19.26 25.47 36.22
C GLU A 211 -19.02 26.80 36.95
N LYS A 212 -18.07 27.62 36.49
CA LYS A 212 -17.83 28.97 37.06
C LYS A 212 -19.05 29.88 36.89
N LEU A 213 -19.73 29.84 35.75
CA LEU A 213 -20.93 30.63 35.50
C LEU A 213 -22.10 30.17 36.41
N GLN A 214 -22.19 28.86 36.70
CA GLN A 214 -23.17 28.31 37.62
C GLN A 214 -22.90 28.76 39.06
N GLU A 215 -21.64 28.70 39.51
CA GLU A 215 -21.24 29.22 40.85
C GLU A 215 -21.54 30.71 40.98
N GLU A 216 -21.25 31.53 39.95
CA GLU A 216 -21.55 32.96 39.93
C GLU A 216 -23.09 33.22 39.93
N ALA A 217 -23.90 32.34 39.29
CA ALA A 217 -25.37 32.45 39.24
C ALA A 217 -25.98 32.12 40.64
N GLU A 218 -25.47 31.13 41.37
CA GLU A 218 -25.91 30.78 42.71
C GLU A 218 -25.63 31.89 43.73
N GLU A 219 -24.65 32.77 43.45
CA GLU A 219 -24.34 33.95 44.27
C GLU A 219 -25.23 35.20 43.95
N ASP A 220 -26.31 35.06 43.17
CA ASP A 220 -27.23 36.16 42.75
C ASP A 220 -26.55 37.33 42.01
N LYS A 221 -25.42 37.08 41.35
CA LYS A 221 -24.61 38.12 40.70
C LYS A 221 -24.75 38.21 39.20
N ILE A 222 -25.60 37.39 38.55
CA ILE A 222 -25.59 37.25 37.13
C ILE A 222 -26.90 37.73 36.48
N ASP A 223 -26.74 38.54 35.43
CA ASP A 223 -27.77 38.84 34.44
C ASP A 223 -28.05 37.60 33.57
N VAL A 224 -29.29 37.08 33.62
CA VAL A 224 -29.73 35.87 32.90
C VAL A 224 -29.57 35.99 31.38
N GLU A 225 -29.61 37.18 30.82
CA GLU A 225 -29.43 37.44 29.40
C GLU A 225 -27.96 37.29 28.98
N ALA A 226 -27.04 37.81 29.79
CA ALA A 226 -25.61 37.63 29.62
C ALA A 226 -25.17 36.15 29.75
N LEU A 227 -25.86 35.39 30.62
CA LEU A 227 -25.64 33.94 30.77
C LEU A 227 -26.04 33.17 29.51
N LYS A 228 -27.18 33.49 28.89
CA LYS A 228 -27.64 32.86 27.65
C LYS A 228 -26.69 33.10 26.48
N GLU A 229 -26.18 34.32 26.32
CA GLU A 229 -25.20 34.65 25.29
C GLU A 229 -23.89 33.86 25.44
N LYS A 230 -23.41 33.68 26.69
CA LYS A 230 -22.20 32.89 26.98
C LYS A 230 -22.39 31.37 26.82
N CYS A 231 -23.60 30.87 27.07
CA CYS A 231 -23.90 29.43 26.92
C CYS A 231 -24.15 29.03 25.45
N ALA A 232 -24.57 29.93 24.58
CA ALA A 232 -24.87 29.63 23.19
C ALA A 232 -23.71 28.97 22.42
N PRO A 233 -22.45 29.44 22.49
CA PRO A 233 -21.32 28.79 21.83
C PRO A 233 -21.00 27.39 22.36
N ILE A 234 -21.29 27.16 23.65
CA ILE A 234 -21.05 25.86 24.29
C ILE A 234 -22.08 24.84 23.81
N MET A 235 -23.34 25.24 23.69
CA MET A 235 -24.40 24.39 23.15
C MET A 235 -24.13 24.04 21.69
N GLU A 236 -23.70 25.00 20.87
CA GLU A 236 -23.36 24.82 19.47
C GLU A 236 -22.17 23.85 19.31
N SER A 237 -21.17 23.93 20.18
CA SER A 237 -20.02 23.01 20.21
C SER A 237 -20.41 21.59 20.63
N ALA A 238 -21.28 21.46 21.63
CA ALA A 238 -21.79 20.17 22.09
C ALA A 238 -22.64 19.49 20.98
N GLU A 239 -23.48 20.25 20.28
CA GLU A 239 -24.24 19.75 19.14
C GLU A 239 -23.31 19.28 18.00
N CYS A 240 -22.26 20.02 17.70
CA CYS A 240 -21.26 19.64 16.70
C CYS A 240 -20.54 18.32 17.10
N MET A 241 -20.17 18.16 18.38
CA MET A 241 -19.58 16.92 18.87
C MET A 241 -20.55 15.72 18.83
N ILE A 242 -21.81 15.93 19.16
CA ILE A 242 -22.85 14.90 19.06
C ILE A 242 -22.99 14.44 17.61
N GLN A 243 -22.96 15.37 16.64
CA GLN A 243 -22.98 15.03 15.23
C GLN A 243 -21.73 14.26 14.76
N VAL A 244 -20.54 14.67 15.23
CA VAL A 244 -19.27 14.00 14.89
C VAL A 244 -19.19 12.61 15.50
N LEU A 245 -19.68 12.44 16.70
CA LEU A 245 -19.72 11.15 17.41
C LEU A 245 -20.91 10.28 17.01
N GLY A 246 -21.89 10.82 16.24
CA GLY A 246 -23.07 10.09 15.81
C GLY A 246 -23.97 9.62 16.96
N MET A 247 -23.97 10.35 18.04
CA MET A 247 -24.93 10.14 19.11
C MET A 247 -26.26 10.77 18.66
N GLU A 248 -27.29 9.93 18.43
CA GLU A 248 -28.66 10.42 18.30
C GLU A 248 -29.15 10.89 19.67
N MET A 249 -29.72 12.08 19.73
CA MET A 249 -30.45 12.54 20.92
C MET A 249 -31.81 11.90 20.99
#